data_a15690461e315404ee1298622d8e0322
#
_entry.id   a15690461e315404ee1298622d8e0322
#
_cell.length_a   1.000
_cell.length_b   1.000
_cell.length_c   1.000
_cell.angle_alpha   90.00
_cell.angle_beta   90.00
_cell.angle_gamma   90.00
#
_symmetry.space_group_name_H-M   'P 1'
#
loop_
_entity.id
_entity.type
_entity.pdbx_description
1 polymer ?
#
loop_
_entity_poly.entity_id
_entity_poly.type
_entity_poly.pdbx_seq_one_letter_code
_entity_poly.pdbx_strand_id
1 'polypeptide(L)'
;MTWRGGGKRSCAATAAALVFLLSGCDGDSSDAGASEPQTEPPAETPGSAVPVPTPPMSCADTELLRTNDVRGEATGATLWAMPFAPLPFDAGPQIKIVWRMTGSGPPQFTVTKPSGGKDPNALEWGPEEHPSSSWHRPGDEWGTGFRFTGPGCWHITVRRADGVGTLAVRVVGRA
;
A
#
# COMPACT_ATOMS: atom_id res chain seq x y z
N MET A 1 -30.83 -19.35 29.99
CA MET A 1 -29.49 -19.87 30.33
C MET A 1 -28.56 -18.69 30.50
N THR A 2 -28.23 -18.40 31.76
CA THR A 2 -27.41 -17.25 32.17
C THR A 2 -25.94 -17.67 32.25
N TRP A 3 -25.04 -16.97 31.58
CA TRP A 3 -23.60 -17.09 31.79
C TRP A 3 -23.06 -15.82 32.43
N ARG A 4 -22.59 -15.96 33.66
CA ARG A 4 -21.80 -14.98 34.44
C ARG A 4 -20.34 -15.42 34.45
N GLY A 5 -19.43 -14.45 34.45
CA GLY A 5 -18.03 -14.59 34.84
C GLY A 5 -17.13 -13.77 33.92
N GLY A 6 -16.49 -12.67 34.25
CA GLY A 6 -15.83 -12.34 35.54
C GLY A 6 -14.33 -12.59 35.39
N GLY A 7 -13.53 -11.57 35.12
CA GLY A 7 -12.07 -11.72 35.06
C GLY A 7 -11.34 -10.43 34.71
N LYS A 8 -11.35 -9.45 35.62
CA LYS A 8 -10.40 -8.32 35.60
C LYS A 8 -9.00 -8.85 35.95
N ARG A 9 -8.02 -8.70 35.11
CA ARG A 9 -6.59 -8.82 35.48
C ARG A 9 -5.89 -7.49 35.21
N SER A 10 -5.68 -6.77 36.33
CA SER A 10 -4.74 -5.66 36.40
C SER A 10 -3.32 -6.23 36.33
N CYS A 11 -2.47 -5.72 35.46
CA CYS A 11 -1.03 -5.87 35.56
C CYS A 11 -0.41 -4.50 35.76
N ALA A 12 0.32 -4.40 36.86
CA ALA A 12 0.99 -3.23 37.38
C ALA A 12 2.17 -2.79 36.49
N ALA A 13 2.33 -1.47 36.42
CA ALA A 13 3.49 -0.79 35.85
C ALA A 13 4.72 -0.99 36.75
N THR A 14 5.87 -1.32 36.12
CA THR A 14 7.17 -1.20 36.77
C THR A 14 8.00 -0.20 35.96
N ALA A 15 8.21 0.98 36.52
CA ALA A 15 9.11 1.99 36.03
C ALA A 15 10.54 1.64 36.47
N ALA A 16 11.47 1.51 35.52
CA ALA A 16 12.90 1.47 35.76
C ALA A 16 13.53 2.78 35.23
N ALA A 17 13.96 3.61 36.15
CA ALA A 17 14.75 4.82 35.88
C ALA A 17 16.22 4.40 35.70
N LEU A 18 16.81 4.72 34.55
CA LEU A 18 18.25 4.69 34.34
C LEU A 18 18.80 6.12 34.34
N VAL A 19 19.60 6.40 35.37
CA VAL A 19 20.41 7.61 35.50
C VAL A 19 21.71 7.38 34.74
N PHE A 20 22.01 8.18 33.72
CA PHE A 20 23.34 8.26 33.11
C PHE A 20 24.06 9.52 33.60
N LEU A 21 25.18 9.28 34.28
CA LEU A 21 26.12 10.27 34.77
C LEU A 21 26.91 10.89 33.59
N LEU A 22 26.97 12.22 33.59
CA LEU A 22 27.82 13.03 32.76
C LEU A 22 29.26 12.94 33.27
N SER A 23 30.19 12.56 32.40
CA SER A 23 31.62 12.81 32.62
C SER A 23 32.09 13.82 31.58
N GLY A 24 32.43 14.99 32.04
CA GLY A 24 33.07 16.03 31.25
C GLY A 24 34.56 15.68 31.01
N CYS A 25 35.07 16.12 29.89
CA CYS A 25 36.49 16.36 29.68
C CYS A 25 36.61 17.72 28.98
N ASP A 26 37.10 18.69 29.74
CA ASP A 26 37.70 19.93 29.22
C ASP A 26 38.98 19.56 28.47
N GLY A 27 39.12 20.05 27.26
CA GLY A 27 40.34 19.99 26.48
C GLY A 27 40.48 21.27 25.68
N ASP A 28 41.02 22.28 26.33
CA ASP A 28 41.54 23.49 25.70
C ASP A 28 42.75 23.14 24.81
N SER A 29 42.67 23.44 23.54
CA SER A 29 43.83 23.57 22.66
C SER A 29 43.48 24.52 21.52
N SER A 30 43.89 25.76 21.70
CA SER A 30 44.02 26.76 20.64
C SER A 30 45.06 26.28 19.63
N ASP A 31 44.66 26.02 18.42
CA ASP A 31 45.61 25.99 17.29
C ASP A 31 45.00 26.70 16.07
N ALA A 32 45.72 27.74 15.67
CA ALA A 32 45.39 28.55 14.51
C ALA A 32 45.98 27.83 13.27
N GLY A 33 45.12 27.40 12.37
CA GLY A 33 45.56 26.69 11.17
C GLY A 33 44.56 26.67 10.03
N ALA A 34 44.81 27.54 9.06
CA ALA A 34 44.51 27.41 7.63
C ALA A 34 43.07 27.07 7.24
N SER A 35 42.40 28.05 6.66
CA SER A 35 41.19 27.85 5.84
C SER A 35 41.48 26.89 4.68
N GLU A 36 41.02 25.65 4.80
CA GLU A 36 40.86 24.73 3.66
C GLU A 36 39.66 25.18 2.84
N PRO A 37 39.76 25.16 1.50
CA PRO A 37 38.60 25.41 0.63
C PRO A 37 37.55 24.35 0.86
N GLN A 38 36.38 24.74 1.34
CA GLN A 38 35.21 23.87 1.42
C GLN A 38 34.84 23.44 0.00
N THR A 39 35.14 22.18 -0.31
CA THR A 39 34.61 21.50 -1.48
C THR A 39 33.10 21.36 -1.29
N GLU A 40 32.37 22.17 -2.04
CA GLU A 40 30.89 22.10 -2.12
C GLU A 40 30.47 20.65 -2.46
N PRO A 41 29.59 20.00 -1.67
CA PRO A 41 29.12 18.66 -2.01
C PRO A 41 28.44 18.70 -3.39
N PRO A 42 28.65 17.69 -4.25
CA PRO A 42 28.01 17.65 -5.56
C PRO A 42 26.50 17.71 -5.37
N ALA A 43 25.86 18.64 -6.10
CA ALA A 43 24.41 18.77 -6.15
C ALA A 43 23.80 17.40 -6.48
N GLU A 44 22.99 16.88 -5.58
CA GLU A 44 22.24 15.64 -5.81
C GLU A 44 21.38 15.83 -7.06
N THR A 45 21.72 15.11 -8.09
CA THR A 45 20.91 15.03 -9.31
C THR A 45 19.50 14.55 -8.90
N PRO A 46 18.42 15.27 -9.23
CA PRO A 46 17.07 14.81 -8.92
C PRO A 46 16.90 13.41 -9.50
N GLY A 47 16.71 12.42 -8.62
CA GLY A 47 16.52 11.04 -9.01
C GLY A 47 15.44 10.95 -10.08
N SER A 48 15.76 10.35 -11.20
CA SER A 48 14.82 10.11 -12.31
C SER A 48 13.58 9.45 -11.75
N ALA A 49 12.46 10.17 -11.73
CA ALA A 49 11.18 9.60 -11.35
C ALA A 49 10.90 8.41 -12.26
N VAL A 50 10.78 7.22 -11.68
CA VAL A 50 10.37 6.02 -12.42
C VAL A 50 9.06 6.35 -13.13
N PRO A 51 8.98 6.20 -14.47
CA PRO A 51 7.76 6.50 -15.20
C PRO A 51 6.62 5.66 -14.64
N VAL A 52 5.55 6.32 -14.20
CA VAL A 52 4.32 5.62 -13.82
C VAL A 52 3.76 5.02 -15.10
N PRO A 53 3.57 3.70 -15.20
CA PRO A 53 2.99 3.11 -16.39
C PRO A 53 1.61 3.74 -16.62
N THR A 54 1.34 4.15 -17.86
CA THR A 54 0.03 4.63 -18.25
C THR A 54 -0.96 3.48 -18.05
N PRO A 55 -2.03 3.64 -17.26
CA PRO A 55 -2.98 2.57 -17.04
C PRO A 55 -3.57 2.12 -18.39
N PRO A 56 -3.84 0.82 -18.57
CA PRO A 56 -4.52 0.35 -19.77
C PRO A 56 -5.85 1.10 -19.91
N MET A 57 -6.09 1.64 -21.09
CA MET A 57 -7.30 2.45 -21.38
C MET A 57 -8.58 1.61 -21.48
N SER A 58 -8.47 0.29 -21.37
CA SER A 58 -9.55 -0.65 -21.63
C SER A 58 -9.71 -1.64 -20.47
N CYS A 59 -10.95 -1.90 -20.08
CA CYS A 59 -11.31 -3.02 -19.19
C CYS A 59 -11.57 -4.31 -19.96
N ALA A 60 -11.27 -4.41 -21.24
CA ALA A 60 -11.59 -5.56 -22.08
C ALA A 60 -10.93 -6.84 -21.56
N ASP A 61 -9.69 -6.75 -21.13
CA ASP A 61 -8.93 -7.92 -20.65
C ASP A 61 -9.46 -8.47 -19.32
N THR A 62 -10.01 -7.59 -18.47
CA THR A 62 -10.57 -7.98 -17.17
C THR A 62 -11.91 -8.71 -17.30
N GLU A 63 -12.68 -8.45 -18.35
CA GLU A 63 -13.94 -9.17 -18.61
C GLU A 63 -13.73 -10.62 -19.05
N LEU A 64 -12.62 -10.93 -19.67
CA LEU A 64 -12.29 -12.26 -20.17
C LEU A 64 -11.81 -13.20 -19.05
N LEU A 65 -11.36 -12.66 -17.94
CA LEU A 65 -10.84 -13.41 -16.81
C LEU A 65 -11.98 -13.79 -15.85
N ARG A 66 -12.73 -14.84 -16.21
CA ARG A 66 -13.76 -15.47 -15.34
C ARG A 66 -13.13 -16.32 -14.22
N THR A 67 -11.89 -16.07 -13.88
CA THR A 67 -11.17 -16.73 -12.81
C THR A 67 -11.37 -15.94 -11.50
N ASN A 68 -11.32 -16.64 -10.36
CA ASN A 68 -11.45 -15.99 -9.05
C ASN A 68 -10.27 -15.05 -8.73
N ASP A 69 -9.19 -15.10 -9.53
CA ASP A 69 -8.05 -14.22 -9.41
C ASP A 69 -7.62 -13.63 -10.75
N VAL A 70 -7.09 -12.43 -10.73
CA VAL A 70 -6.70 -11.66 -11.90
C VAL A 70 -5.25 -11.18 -11.72
N ARG A 71 -4.46 -11.32 -12.78
CA ARG A 71 -3.12 -10.72 -12.80
C ARG A 71 -3.23 -9.27 -13.28
N GLY A 72 -2.70 -8.34 -12.47
CA GLY A 72 -2.53 -6.93 -12.88
C GLY A 72 -1.28 -6.74 -13.73
N GLU A 73 -1.26 -5.66 -14.51
CA GLU A 73 -0.03 -5.18 -15.15
C GLU A 73 0.88 -4.56 -14.11
N ALA A 74 2.19 -4.89 -14.15
CA ALA A 74 3.13 -4.37 -13.16
C ALA A 74 4.54 -4.18 -13.74
N THR A 75 5.25 -3.20 -13.17
CA THR A 75 6.67 -2.91 -13.44
C THR A 75 7.44 -2.98 -12.13
N GLY A 76 8.56 -3.71 -12.12
CA GLY A 76 9.37 -3.95 -10.93
C GLY A 76 8.73 -4.89 -9.90
N ALA A 77 7.55 -5.44 -10.17
CA ALA A 77 6.81 -6.31 -9.27
C ALA A 77 5.92 -7.30 -10.05
N THR A 78 5.31 -8.26 -9.34
CA THR A 78 4.12 -8.98 -9.81
C THR A 78 2.93 -8.58 -8.97
N LEU A 79 1.75 -8.38 -9.61
CA LEU A 79 0.51 -8.02 -8.94
C LEU A 79 -0.58 -9.03 -9.27
N TRP A 80 -1.25 -9.53 -8.23
CA TRP A 80 -2.42 -10.38 -8.32
C TRP A 80 -3.54 -9.82 -7.46
N ALA A 81 -4.78 -9.97 -7.93
CA ALA A 81 -5.98 -9.59 -7.21
C ALA A 81 -6.97 -10.75 -7.20
N MET A 82 -7.63 -10.98 -6.07
CA MET A 82 -8.72 -11.93 -5.91
C MET A 82 -9.93 -11.18 -5.37
N PRO A 83 -10.85 -10.74 -6.24
CA PRO A 83 -12.09 -10.11 -5.83
C PRO A 83 -13.06 -11.14 -5.22
N PHE A 84 -13.82 -10.70 -4.22
CA PHE A 84 -14.87 -11.49 -3.57
C PHE A 84 -16.27 -11.16 -4.13
N ALA A 85 -16.31 -10.60 -5.32
CA ALA A 85 -17.52 -10.39 -6.11
C ALA A 85 -17.24 -10.77 -7.57
N PRO A 86 -18.28 -11.19 -8.34
CA PRO A 86 -18.11 -11.47 -9.75
C PRO A 86 -17.77 -10.21 -10.54
N LEU A 87 -16.99 -10.38 -11.60
CA LEU A 87 -16.77 -9.33 -12.61
C LEU A 87 -17.83 -9.45 -13.73
N PRO A 88 -18.34 -8.33 -14.27
CA PRO A 88 -18.11 -6.94 -13.84
C PRO A 88 -18.72 -6.64 -12.47
N PHE A 89 -18.15 -5.66 -11.74
CA PHE A 89 -18.70 -5.24 -10.45
C PHE A 89 -19.97 -4.39 -10.61
N ASP A 90 -20.87 -4.45 -9.61
CA ASP A 90 -21.96 -3.52 -9.48
C ASP A 90 -21.50 -2.20 -8.84
N ALA A 91 -22.01 -1.08 -9.33
CA ALA A 91 -21.83 0.20 -8.64
C ALA A 91 -22.59 0.24 -7.31
N GLY A 92 -21.96 0.78 -6.27
CA GLY A 92 -22.56 1.01 -4.95
C GLY A 92 -22.23 0.02 -3.85
N PRO A 93 -22.28 -1.31 -4.03
CA PRO A 93 -21.85 -2.25 -2.99
C PRO A 93 -20.36 -2.15 -2.66
N GLN A 94 -20.01 -2.44 -1.39
CA GLN A 94 -18.63 -2.64 -1.01
C GLN A 94 -18.12 -3.98 -1.55
N ILE A 95 -16.94 -3.98 -2.11
CA ILE A 95 -16.29 -5.15 -2.71
C ILE A 95 -14.97 -5.40 -1.99
N LYS A 96 -14.83 -6.56 -1.37
CA LYS A 96 -13.55 -7.02 -0.83
C LYS A 96 -12.67 -7.50 -1.98
N ILE A 97 -11.42 -7.03 -2.01
CA ILE A 97 -10.39 -7.54 -2.91
C ILE A 97 -9.16 -7.89 -2.06
N VAL A 98 -8.65 -9.10 -2.26
CA VAL A 98 -7.38 -9.54 -1.69
C VAL A 98 -6.31 -9.44 -2.75
N TRP A 99 -5.16 -8.93 -2.38
CA TRP A 99 -4.04 -8.64 -3.26
C TRP A 99 -2.82 -9.44 -2.85
N ARG A 100 -2.03 -9.88 -3.83
CA ARG A 100 -0.65 -10.29 -3.61
C ARG A 100 0.26 -9.48 -4.53
N MET A 101 1.29 -8.91 -3.93
CA MET A 101 2.26 -8.12 -4.67
C MET A 101 3.66 -8.36 -4.12
N THR A 102 4.62 -8.62 -5.00
CA THR A 102 6.04 -8.68 -4.63
C THR A 102 6.58 -7.29 -4.31
N GLY A 103 7.66 -7.23 -3.55
CA GLY A 103 8.28 -5.98 -3.09
C GLY A 103 8.27 -5.84 -1.58
N SER A 104 8.76 -4.72 -1.06
CA SER A 104 8.88 -4.45 0.36
C SER A 104 7.95 -3.34 0.84
N GLY A 105 7.61 -3.37 2.13
CA GLY A 105 6.73 -2.42 2.80
C GLY A 105 5.24 -2.60 2.46
N PRO A 106 4.36 -1.86 3.15
CA PRO A 106 2.92 -1.90 2.90
C PRO A 106 2.56 -1.29 1.54
N PRO A 107 1.55 -1.84 0.82
CA PRO A 107 1.10 -1.27 -0.43
C PRO A 107 0.33 0.03 -0.23
N GLN A 108 0.46 0.93 -1.19
CA GLN A 108 -0.33 2.15 -1.30
C GLN A 108 -1.27 2.05 -2.48
N PHE A 109 -2.55 2.34 -2.26
CA PHE A 109 -3.59 2.24 -3.28
C PHE A 109 -4.01 3.63 -3.77
N THR A 110 -4.19 3.74 -5.08
CA THR A 110 -4.81 4.91 -5.72
C THR A 110 -5.87 4.41 -6.67
N VAL A 111 -7.09 4.94 -6.53
CA VAL A 111 -8.22 4.61 -7.41
C VAL A 111 -8.47 5.76 -8.36
N THR A 112 -8.58 5.46 -9.64
CA THR A 112 -8.88 6.43 -10.70
C THR A 112 -10.25 6.13 -11.31
N LYS A 113 -11.09 7.15 -11.38
CA LYS A 113 -12.44 7.11 -11.97
C LYS A 113 -12.37 6.90 -13.49
N PRO A 114 -13.46 6.43 -14.11
CA PRO A 114 -13.57 6.38 -15.58
C PRO A 114 -13.35 7.73 -16.26
N SER A 115 -13.66 8.83 -15.56
CA SER A 115 -13.41 10.21 -16.04
C SER A 115 -11.96 10.69 -15.92
N GLY A 116 -11.05 9.87 -15.35
CA GLY A 116 -9.63 10.18 -15.20
C GLY A 116 -9.23 10.81 -13.86
N GLY A 117 -10.15 11.26 -13.02
CA GLY A 117 -9.84 11.82 -11.70
C GLY A 117 -9.63 10.75 -10.63
N LYS A 118 -8.76 11.03 -9.63
CA LYS A 118 -8.62 10.17 -8.46
C LYS A 118 -9.89 10.19 -7.62
N ASP A 119 -10.21 9.03 -7.01
CA ASP A 119 -11.26 8.90 -6.00
C ASP A 119 -10.66 8.44 -4.66
N PRO A 120 -10.37 9.38 -3.74
CA PRO A 120 -9.80 9.02 -2.44
C PRO A 120 -10.77 8.25 -1.54
N ASN A 121 -12.08 8.30 -1.83
CA ASN A 121 -13.12 7.64 -1.04
C ASN A 121 -13.46 6.24 -1.56
N ALA A 122 -12.93 5.84 -2.70
CA ALA A 122 -13.21 4.52 -3.26
C ALA A 122 -12.59 3.38 -2.43
N LEU A 123 -11.45 3.62 -1.76
CA LEU A 123 -10.88 2.69 -0.78
C LEU A 123 -11.52 2.96 0.58
N GLU A 124 -12.41 2.08 1.04
CA GLU A 124 -13.14 2.25 2.29
C GLU A 124 -12.39 1.71 3.51
N TRP A 125 -11.57 0.67 3.33
CA TRP A 125 -10.72 0.09 4.38
C TRP A 125 -9.51 -0.65 3.81
N GLY A 126 -8.52 -0.87 4.66
CA GLY A 126 -7.24 -1.50 4.31
C GLY A 126 -6.19 -0.47 3.85
N PRO A 127 -5.01 -0.95 3.43
CA PRO A 127 -4.61 -2.36 3.33
C PRO A 127 -4.41 -3.02 4.71
N GLU A 128 -4.94 -4.24 4.88
CA GLU A 128 -4.74 -5.10 6.04
C GLU A 128 -3.88 -6.29 5.64
N GLU A 129 -2.78 -6.53 6.34
CA GLU A 129 -1.86 -7.63 6.05
C GLU A 129 -2.46 -8.98 6.48
N HIS A 130 -2.35 -9.99 5.62
CA HIS A 130 -2.77 -11.36 5.89
C HIS A 130 -1.57 -12.31 5.85
N PRO A 131 -0.84 -12.50 6.96
CA PRO A 131 0.39 -13.30 6.98
C PRO A 131 0.16 -14.80 6.76
N SER A 132 -1.06 -15.28 6.94
CA SER A 132 -1.43 -16.69 6.79
C SER A 132 -2.60 -16.82 5.82
N SER A 133 -2.33 -17.32 4.64
CA SER A 133 -3.34 -17.52 3.59
C SER A 133 -3.12 -18.81 2.85
N SER A 134 -4.21 -19.44 2.39
CA SER A 134 -4.20 -20.59 1.49
C SER A 134 -4.12 -20.21 0.01
N TRP A 135 -4.19 -18.91 -0.31
CA TRP A 135 -4.06 -18.44 -1.69
C TRP A 135 -2.58 -18.28 -2.06
N HIS A 136 -2.09 -19.12 -2.94
CA HIS A 136 -0.68 -19.18 -3.32
C HIS A 136 -0.41 -18.38 -4.60
N ARG A 137 0.07 -17.15 -4.44
CA ARG A 137 0.64 -16.28 -5.49
C ARG A 137 1.89 -15.60 -4.95
N PRO A 138 2.82 -15.14 -5.80
CA PRO A 138 4.01 -14.42 -5.33
C PRO A 138 3.68 -13.13 -4.57
N GLY A 139 4.44 -12.86 -3.52
CA GLY A 139 4.37 -11.64 -2.72
C GLY A 139 3.52 -11.77 -1.47
N ASP A 140 3.52 -10.70 -0.67
CA ASP A 140 2.74 -10.62 0.55
C ASP A 140 1.27 -10.36 0.24
N GLU A 141 0.39 -10.77 1.16
CA GLU A 141 -1.05 -10.68 0.98
C GLU A 141 -1.67 -9.56 1.80
N TRP A 142 -2.59 -8.83 1.17
CA TRP A 142 -3.25 -7.65 1.74
C TRP A 142 -4.75 -7.65 1.40
N GLY A 143 -5.59 -7.39 2.40
CA GLY A 143 -7.03 -7.21 2.21
C GLY A 143 -7.40 -5.74 2.08
N THR A 144 -8.40 -5.46 1.24
CA THR A 144 -8.96 -4.12 1.05
C THR A 144 -10.46 -4.18 0.79
N GLY A 145 -11.17 -3.08 1.06
CA GLY A 145 -12.56 -2.89 0.64
C GLY A 145 -12.71 -1.66 -0.24
N PHE A 146 -13.33 -1.84 -1.39
CA PHE A 146 -13.60 -0.76 -2.33
C PHE A 146 -15.10 -0.53 -2.52
N ARG A 147 -15.46 0.73 -2.80
CA ARG A 147 -16.79 1.11 -3.29
C ARG A 147 -16.65 1.97 -4.53
N PHE A 148 -17.23 1.50 -5.63
CA PHE A 148 -17.24 2.23 -6.89
C PHE A 148 -18.59 2.94 -7.04
N THR A 149 -18.56 4.26 -7.26
CA THR A 149 -19.75 5.11 -7.20
C THR A 149 -20.54 5.19 -8.51
N GLY A 150 -20.03 4.62 -9.60
CA GLY A 150 -20.73 4.65 -10.90
C GLY A 150 -20.12 3.70 -11.92
N PRO A 151 -20.82 3.48 -13.04
CA PRO A 151 -20.36 2.58 -14.09
C PRO A 151 -19.15 3.13 -14.85
N GLY A 152 -18.41 2.22 -15.47
CA GLY A 152 -17.27 2.53 -16.33
C GLY A 152 -16.04 1.69 -16.01
N CYS A 153 -14.91 2.07 -16.61
CA CYS A 153 -13.61 1.43 -16.38
C CYS A 153 -12.86 2.18 -15.28
N TRP A 154 -12.70 1.53 -14.14
CA TRP A 154 -11.96 2.04 -13.01
C TRP A 154 -10.55 1.44 -12.96
N HIS A 155 -9.56 2.22 -12.54
CA HIS A 155 -8.20 1.76 -12.41
C HIS A 155 -7.76 1.79 -10.95
N ILE A 156 -7.23 0.68 -10.46
CA ILE A 156 -6.65 0.56 -9.13
C ILE A 156 -5.14 0.42 -9.29
N THR A 157 -4.41 1.44 -8.90
CA THR A 157 -2.94 1.41 -8.90
C THR A 157 -2.45 1.04 -7.51
N VAL A 158 -1.57 0.07 -7.45
CA VAL A 158 -0.92 -0.42 -6.23
C VAL A 158 0.57 -0.15 -6.32
N ARG A 159 1.13 0.51 -5.33
CA ARG A 159 2.56 0.85 -5.26
C ARG A 159 3.18 0.26 -4.01
N ARG A 160 4.33 -0.38 -4.17
CA ARG A 160 5.26 -0.75 -3.09
C ARG A 160 6.62 -0.12 -3.36
N ALA A 161 7.58 -0.24 -2.43
CA ALA A 161 8.91 0.40 -2.58
C ALA A 161 9.58 0.05 -3.92
N ASP A 162 9.45 -1.21 -4.36
CA ASP A 162 10.21 -1.76 -5.48
C ASP A 162 9.43 -1.79 -6.80
N GLY A 163 8.14 -1.46 -6.78
CA GLY A 163 7.34 -1.56 -7.98
C GLY A 163 5.96 -0.92 -7.93
N VAL A 164 5.35 -0.87 -9.09
CA VAL A 164 3.99 -0.38 -9.27
C VAL A 164 3.21 -1.34 -10.15
N GLY A 165 1.96 -1.60 -9.79
CA GLY A 165 1.04 -2.39 -10.58
C GLY A 165 -0.30 -1.72 -10.73
N THR A 166 -1.07 -2.07 -11.76
CA THR A 166 -2.40 -1.54 -12.04
C THR A 166 -3.34 -2.66 -12.42
N LEU A 167 -4.56 -2.59 -11.91
CA LEU A 167 -5.68 -3.41 -12.30
C LEU A 167 -6.80 -2.52 -12.82
N ALA A 168 -7.28 -2.78 -14.05
CA ALA A 168 -8.47 -2.17 -14.59
C ALA A 168 -9.69 -3.07 -14.26
N VAL A 169 -10.78 -2.47 -13.76
CA VAL A 169 -12.00 -3.19 -13.42
C VAL A 169 -13.21 -2.51 -14.07
N ARG A 170 -14.07 -3.32 -14.70
CA ARG A 170 -15.34 -2.83 -15.21
C ARG A 170 -16.36 -2.79 -14.10
N VAL A 171 -17.04 -1.67 -13.99
CA VAL A 171 -18.19 -1.48 -13.11
C VAL A 171 -19.43 -1.20 -13.96
N VAL A 172 -20.53 -1.85 -13.64
CA VAL A 172 -21.82 -1.66 -14.30
C VAL A 172 -22.79 -0.92 -13.39
N GLY A 173 -23.79 -0.28 -13.98
CA GLY A 173 -24.89 0.30 -13.22
C GLY A 173 -25.71 -0.80 -12.57
N ARG A 174 -26.17 -0.58 -11.35
CA ARG A 174 -27.11 -1.49 -10.69
C ARG A 174 -28.44 -1.48 -11.47
N ALA A 175 -28.91 -2.65 -11.88
CA ALA A 175 -30.24 -2.82 -12.49
C ALA A 175 -31.36 -2.53 -11.49
#